data_d32fdb747cc8c28395c2712ebf5c83ab
#
_entry.id   d32fdb747cc8c28395c2712ebf5c83ab
#
_cell.length_a   1.000
_cell.length_b   1.000
_cell.length_c   1.000
_cell.angle_alpha   90.00
_cell.angle_beta   90.00
_cell.angle_gamma   90.00
#
_symmetry.space_group_name_H-M   'P 1'
#
loop_
_entity.id
_entity.type
_entity.pdbx_description
1 polymer ?
#
loop_
_entity_poly.entity_id
_entity_poly.type
_entity_poly.pdbx_seq_one_letter_code
_entity_poly.pdbx_strand_id
1 'polypeptide(L)'
;MNAPIRDPDEETALPRRRQMARVEDVARLAGVSTATVDRVLNQRPGVRPATVQRVLKAAGELGYVMEGALPASALRPLRLGFLLPAGNNRFLGMLGRLIAGSQDQLASFNMRARVEHIESFKPELLAHELRRIGREVDGVAFMALEHPTVREAVDALAERGVPSVTLISDIANTARAAYVGLDNRAAGRTAGQLIARFIGPRRAKVAMIAGSLSYRAHEEREMGFLHLFEELYPEIKVVGLREGHDDEAKNYRQTKTLLGQHPDLAGIYNIGGGPEGIARALKEAGRQDVVFVGHGLTPETRGLLVDGTMDAVITQQPLATLMSCVAIFANLRAGRPAAEGTARPGIEIVLRENLP
;
A
#
# COMPACT_ATOMS: atom_id res chain seq x y z
N MET A 1 -60.80 49.11 -2.01
CA MET A 1 -59.89 47.93 -1.78
C MET A 1 -58.58 48.23 -2.45
N ASN A 2 -57.57 48.70 -1.69
CA ASN A 2 -56.29 49.14 -2.16
C ASN A 2 -55.37 47.93 -2.20
N ALA A 3 -54.75 47.64 -3.38
CA ALA A 3 -53.64 46.74 -3.51
C ALA A 3 -52.32 47.45 -3.17
N PRO A 4 -51.36 46.82 -2.49
CA PRO A 4 -50.10 47.46 -2.12
C PRO A 4 -49.14 47.57 -3.27
N ILE A 5 -48.49 48.70 -3.36
CA ILE A 5 -47.47 49.12 -4.27
C ILE A 5 -46.21 48.28 -3.97
N ARG A 6 -45.63 47.65 -4.99
CA ARG A 6 -44.32 46.97 -4.92
C ARG A 6 -43.20 48.01 -5.05
N ASP A 7 -42.24 47.94 -4.13
CA ASP A 7 -41.02 48.70 -4.08
C ASP A 7 -40.05 48.23 -5.22
N PRO A 8 -39.39 49.11 -6.00
CA PRO A 8 -38.58 48.73 -7.17
C PRO A 8 -37.10 48.52 -6.89
N ASP A 9 -36.63 48.30 -5.66
CA ASP A 9 -35.21 48.18 -5.32
C ASP A 9 -34.81 46.80 -4.74
N GLU A 10 -35.17 45.70 -5.41
CA GLU A 10 -34.48 44.43 -5.23
C GLU A 10 -33.42 44.24 -6.34
N GLU A 11 -32.32 44.93 -6.16
CA GLU A 11 -31.11 44.79 -6.98
C GLU A 11 -30.51 43.42 -6.77
N THR A 12 -30.59 42.57 -7.81
CA THR A 12 -30.07 41.23 -7.88
C THR A 12 -28.54 41.28 -7.72
N ALA A 13 -28.04 41.06 -6.53
CA ALA A 13 -26.61 40.94 -6.25
C ALA A 13 -26.01 39.78 -7.00
N LEU A 14 -25.26 40.07 -8.07
CA LEU A 14 -24.40 39.12 -8.76
C LEU A 14 -23.41 38.45 -7.76
N PRO A 15 -23.13 37.15 -7.84
CA PRO A 15 -22.23 36.49 -6.91
C PRO A 15 -20.83 37.13 -7.02
N ARG A 16 -20.34 37.66 -5.90
CA ARG A 16 -18.98 38.22 -5.80
C ARG A 16 -17.96 37.20 -6.34
N ARG A 17 -17.19 37.54 -7.37
CA ARG A 17 -16.01 36.81 -7.79
C ARG A 17 -15.19 36.49 -6.54
N ARG A 18 -14.96 35.19 -6.24
CA ARG A 18 -14.02 34.77 -5.19
C ARG A 18 -12.67 35.39 -5.53
N GLN A 19 -12.23 36.32 -4.74
CA GLN A 19 -10.93 36.94 -4.83
C GLN A 19 -9.89 35.84 -4.57
N MET A 20 -8.99 35.58 -5.51
CA MET A 20 -7.92 34.59 -5.34
C MET A 20 -7.08 34.97 -4.11
N ALA A 21 -6.87 34.02 -3.21
CA ALA A 21 -6.03 34.22 -2.03
C ALA A 21 -4.61 34.66 -2.44
N ARG A 22 -4.01 35.57 -1.66
CA ARG A 22 -2.67 36.09 -1.87
C ARG A 22 -1.70 35.52 -0.83
N VAL A 23 -0.37 35.68 -1.08
CA VAL A 23 0.68 35.26 -0.12
C VAL A 23 0.46 35.86 1.26
N GLU A 24 -0.05 37.12 1.32
CA GLU A 24 -0.36 37.83 2.56
C GLU A 24 -1.47 37.13 3.37
N ASP A 25 -2.45 36.55 2.68
CA ASP A 25 -3.56 35.86 3.33
C ASP A 25 -3.09 34.52 3.93
N VAL A 26 -2.21 33.79 3.19
CA VAL A 26 -1.55 32.58 3.70
C VAL A 26 -0.67 32.91 4.89
N ALA A 27 0.12 33.98 4.83
CA ALA A 27 0.98 34.43 5.91
C ALA A 27 0.18 34.76 7.17
N ARG A 28 -0.95 35.46 7.02
CA ARG A 28 -1.86 35.82 8.11
C ARG A 28 -2.49 34.58 8.75
N LEU A 29 -3.01 33.67 7.95
CA LEU A 29 -3.65 32.45 8.45
C LEU A 29 -2.63 31.49 9.10
N ALA A 30 -1.42 31.38 8.56
CA ALA A 30 -0.36 30.54 9.13
C ALA A 30 0.38 31.17 10.33
N GLY A 31 0.16 32.49 10.61
CA GLY A 31 0.83 33.22 11.69
C GLY A 31 2.34 33.35 11.45
N VAL A 32 2.77 33.66 10.21
CA VAL A 32 4.16 33.79 9.80
C VAL A 32 4.36 34.99 8.84
N SER A 33 5.61 35.34 8.55
CA SER A 33 5.90 36.38 7.55
C SER A 33 5.70 35.86 6.12
N THR A 34 5.44 36.78 5.18
CA THR A 34 5.37 36.48 3.74
C THR A 34 6.67 35.85 3.21
N ALA A 35 7.84 36.26 3.74
CA ALA A 35 9.12 35.66 3.44
C ALA A 35 9.22 34.19 3.90
N THR A 36 8.57 33.85 5.02
CA THR A 36 8.50 32.46 5.48
C THR A 36 7.56 31.64 4.59
N VAL A 37 6.43 32.21 4.16
CA VAL A 37 5.52 31.57 3.19
C VAL A 37 6.26 31.31 1.87
N ASP A 38 6.95 32.31 1.33
CA ASP A 38 7.76 32.18 0.11
C ASP A 38 8.80 31.05 0.21
N ARG A 39 9.53 30.99 1.34
CA ARG A 39 10.51 29.90 1.59
C ARG A 39 9.88 28.53 1.62
N VAL A 40 8.72 28.41 2.27
CA VAL A 40 7.99 27.12 2.37
C VAL A 40 7.45 26.70 1.01
N LEU A 41 6.78 27.60 0.31
CA LEU A 41 6.16 27.30 -0.98
C LEU A 41 7.21 27.01 -2.06
N ASN A 42 8.37 27.70 -2.02
CA ASN A 42 9.50 27.46 -2.91
C ASN A 42 10.51 26.42 -2.36
N GLN A 43 10.17 25.68 -1.31
CA GLN A 43 10.96 24.59 -0.71
C GLN A 43 12.39 25.00 -0.33
N ARG A 44 12.62 26.28 0.05
CA ARG A 44 13.93 26.78 0.45
C ARG A 44 14.24 26.34 1.90
N PRO A 45 15.49 25.93 2.19
CA PRO A 45 15.86 25.45 3.53
C PRO A 45 15.79 26.55 4.59
N GLY A 46 15.73 26.16 5.88
CA GLY A 46 15.78 27.07 7.02
C GLY A 46 14.44 27.36 7.69
N VAL A 47 13.38 26.61 7.35
CA VAL A 47 12.07 26.69 8.05
C VAL A 47 11.85 25.43 8.88
N ARG A 48 11.41 25.59 10.13
CA ARG A 48 11.13 24.47 11.03
C ARG A 48 9.96 23.62 10.51
N PRO A 49 9.99 22.27 10.63
CA PRO A 49 8.93 21.38 10.12
C PRO A 49 7.51 21.76 10.56
N ALA A 50 7.32 22.13 11.82
CA ALA A 50 6.02 22.57 12.35
C ALA A 50 5.51 23.84 11.66
N THR A 51 6.39 24.75 11.25
CA THR A 51 6.04 25.97 10.53
C THR A 51 5.70 25.65 9.07
N VAL A 52 6.42 24.72 8.44
CA VAL A 52 6.10 24.20 7.09
C VAL A 52 4.67 23.64 7.07
N GLN A 53 4.30 22.80 8.03
CA GLN A 53 2.95 22.22 8.12
C GLN A 53 1.85 23.29 8.27
N ARG A 54 2.07 24.31 9.09
CA ARG A 54 1.08 25.40 9.25
C ARG A 54 0.89 26.19 7.96
N VAL A 55 1.97 26.52 7.26
CA VAL A 55 1.90 27.25 5.99
C VAL A 55 1.20 26.44 4.91
N LEU A 56 1.53 25.14 4.75
CA LEU A 56 0.88 24.27 3.76
C LEU A 56 -0.61 24.07 4.07
N LYS A 57 -0.98 23.93 5.35
CA LYS A 57 -2.37 23.86 5.78
C LYS A 57 -3.13 25.15 5.44
N ALA A 58 -2.59 26.31 5.77
CA ALA A 58 -3.19 27.61 5.49
C ALA A 58 -3.35 27.86 3.97
N ALA A 59 -2.35 27.49 3.18
CA ALA A 59 -2.41 27.59 1.71
C ALA A 59 -3.53 26.72 1.14
N GLY A 60 -3.68 25.47 1.65
CA GLY A 60 -4.75 24.56 1.27
C GLY A 60 -6.14 25.07 1.63
N GLU A 61 -6.33 25.58 2.84
CA GLU A 61 -7.62 26.14 3.32
C GLU A 61 -8.06 27.37 2.51
N LEU A 62 -7.10 28.18 2.06
CA LEU A 62 -7.36 29.36 1.26
C LEU A 62 -7.42 29.11 -0.25
N GLY A 63 -7.11 27.87 -0.70
CA GLY A 63 -7.01 27.56 -2.12
C GLY A 63 -5.93 28.39 -2.84
N TYR A 64 -4.84 28.74 -2.12
CA TYR A 64 -3.75 29.54 -2.68
C TYR A 64 -3.00 28.80 -3.78
N VAL A 65 -2.94 29.38 -4.98
CA VAL A 65 -2.19 28.88 -6.13
C VAL A 65 -1.03 29.83 -6.42
N MET A 66 0.19 29.31 -6.49
CA MET A 66 1.39 30.13 -6.81
C MET A 66 1.23 30.83 -8.16
N GLU A 67 1.49 32.15 -8.23
CA GLU A 67 1.62 32.87 -9.49
C GLU A 67 2.79 32.29 -10.31
N GLY A 68 2.47 31.79 -11.51
CA GLY A 68 3.45 31.14 -12.40
C GLY A 68 3.38 29.63 -12.48
N ALA A 69 2.74 28.94 -11.52
CA ALA A 69 2.30 27.58 -11.74
C ALA A 69 0.98 27.63 -12.52
N LEU A 70 0.91 26.97 -13.67
CA LEU A 70 -0.40 26.71 -14.30
C LEU A 70 -1.30 26.09 -13.23
N PRO A 71 -2.51 26.66 -12.98
CA PRO A 71 -3.41 26.10 -11.96
C PRO A 71 -3.58 24.61 -12.27
N ALA A 72 -3.52 23.75 -11.24
CA ALA A 72 -3.69 22.32 -11.41
C ALA A 72 -4.97 21.98 -12.20
N SER A 73 -5.97 22.87 -12.15
CA SER A 73 -7.20 22.82 -12.95
C SER A 73 -6.99 23.09 -14.45
N ALA A 74 -5.86 23.69 -14.89
CA ALA A 74 -5.55 23.92 -16.31
C ALA A 74 -4.91 22.70 -16.97
N LEU A 75 -4.37 21.75 -16.19
CA LEU A 75 -3.82 20.50 -16.69
C LEU A 75 -4.94 19.44 -16.68
N ARG A 76 -5.04 18.64 -17.76
CA ARG A 76 -5.95 17.49 -17.74
C ARG A 76 -5.63 16.57 -16.55
N PRO A 77 -6.64 15.94 -15.93
CA PRO A 77 -6.41 14.99 -14.85
C PRO A 77 -5.48 13.85 -15.31
N LEU A 78 -4.53 13.50 -14.45
CA LEU A 78 -3.63 12.36 -14.67
C LEU A 78 -4.43 11.07 -14.54
N ARG A 79 -4.41 10.24 -15.56
CA ARG A 79 -5.10 8.94 -15.59
C ARG A 79 -4.14 7.87 -15.11
N LEU A 80 -4.48 7.21 -14.02
CA LEU A 80 -3.68 6.14 -13.41
C LEU A 80 -4.39 4.81 -13.59
N GLY A 81 -3.65 3.80 -14.03
CA GLY A 81 -4.11 2.42 -14.09
C GLY A 81 -3.50 1.61 -12.95
N PHE A 82 -4.34 0.91 -12.18
CA PHE A 82 -3.90 -0.02 -11.14
C PHE A 82 -4.21 -1.44 -11.60
N LEU A 83 -3.17 -2.27 -11.76
CA LEU A 83 -3.30 -3.69 -12.07
C LEU A 83 -3.01 -4.50 -10.81
N LEU A 84 -4.04 -5.15 -10.27
CA LEU A 84 -3.95 -5.96 -9.07
C LEU A 84 -4.30 -7.42 -9.38
N PRO A 85 -3.65 -8.40 -8.71
CA PRO A 85 -4.02 -9.79 -8.84
C PRO A 85 -5.49 -10.04 -8.47
N ALA A 86 -6.23 -10.72 -9.35
CA ALA A 86 -7.52 -11.30 -9.02
C ALA A 86 -7.31 -12.57 -8.19
N GLY A 87 -8.25 -12.89 -7.31
CA GLY A 87 -8.19 -14.11 -6.52
C GLY A 87 -8.60 -13.93 -5.07
N ASN A 88 -8.19 -14.87 -4.23
CA ASN A 88 -8.64 -14.98 -2.85
C ASN A 88 -7.85 -14.13 -1.84
N ASN A 89 -6.85 -13.37 -2.29
CA ASN A 89 -6.10 -12.49 -1.39
C ASN A 89 -6.95 -11.28 -0.97
N ARG A 90 -7.51 -11.36 0.24
CA ARG A 90 -8.45 -10.37 0.78
C ARG A 90 -7.84 -8.98 0.91
N PHE A 91 -6.54 -8.88 1.26
CA PHE A 91 -5.86 -7.60 1.39
C PHE A 91 -5.79 -6.86 0.04
N LEU A 92 -5.45 -7.58 -1.04
CA LEU A 92 -5.42 -6.99 -2.39
C LEU A 92 -6.82 -6.56 -2.85
N GLY A 93 -7.85 -7.35 -2.53
CA GLY A 93 -9.24 -6.97 -2.77
C GLY A 93 -9.65 -5.70 -2.01
N MET A 94 -9.22 -5.55 -0.75
CA MET A 94 -9.45 -4.33 0.05
C MET A 94 -8.74 -3.13 -0.56
N LEU A 95 -7.48 -3.27 -0.96
CA LEU A 95 -6.71 -2.22 -1.63
C LEU A 95 -7.40 -1.77 -2.92
N GLY A 96 -7.84 -2.70 -3.76
CA GLY A 96 -8.55 -2.40 -5.00
C GLY A 96 -9.86 -1.62 -4.75
N ARG A 97 -10.68 -2.05 -3.78
CA ARG A 97 -11.90 -1.33 -3.39
C ARG A 97 -11.60 0.07 -2.85
N LEU A 98 -10.57 0.22 -2.02
CA LEU A 98 -10.16 1.53 -1.51
C LEU A 98 -9.78 2.46 -2.67
N ILE A 99 -8.95 2.03 -3.61
CA ILE A 99 -8.54 2.83 -4.76
C ILE A 99 -9.76 3.25 -5.59
N ALA A 100 -10.65 2.29 -5.89
CA ALA A 100 -11.88 2.56 -6.65
C ALA A 100 -12.80 3.56 -5.94
N GLY A 101 -12.92 3.48 -4.62
CA GLY A 101 -13.72 4.39 -3.78
C GLY A 101 -13.09 5.76 -3.50
N SER A 102 -11.81 5.97 -3.84
CA SER A 102 -11.09 7.20 -3.51
C SER A 102 -11.11 8.26 -4.62
N GLN A 103 -12.07 8.23 -5.56
CA GLN A 103 -12.05 9.12 -6.73
C GLN A 103 -12.12 10.61 -6.36
N ASP A 104 -12.94 10.99 -5.36
CA ASP A 104 -13.04 12.39 -4.91
C ASP A 104 -11.72 12.86 -4.28
N GLN A 105 -11.08 11.99 -3.50
CA GLN A 105 -9.76 12.27 -2.93
C GLN A 105 -8.69 12.42 -4.03
N LEU A 106 -8.69 11.54 -5.03
CA LEU A 106 -7.79 11.61 -6.18
C LEU A 106 -8.04 12.86 -7.03
N ALA A 107 -9.29 13.28 -7.19
CA ALA A 107 -9.65 14.50 -7.91
C ALA A 107 -9.03 15.76 -7.28
N SER A 108 -8.87 15.81 -5.94
CA SER A 108 -8.19 16.92 -5.27
C SER A 108 -6.70 17.03 -5.63
N PHE A 109 -6.08 15.96 -6.09
CA PHE A 109 -4.72 15.92 -6.67
C PHE A 109 -4.71 16.04 -8.20
N ASN A 110 -5.85 16.34 -8.81
CA ASN A 110 -6.03 16.35 -10.27
C ASN A 110 -5.62 15.01 -10.91
N MET A 111 -6.08 13.90 -10.30
CA MET A 111 -5.85 12.53 -10.72
C MET A 111 -7.16 11.75 -10.78
N ARG A 112 -7.19 10.71 -11.60
CA ARG A 112 -8.24 9.70 -11.66
C ARG A 112 -7.58 8.33 -11.72
N ALA A 113 -8.15 7.35 -11.02
CA ALA A 113 -7.64 5.99 -11.03
C ALA A 113 -8.71 5.02 -11.54
N ARG A 114 -8.27 4.00 -12.27
CA ARG A 114 -9.05 2.80 -12.53
C ARG A 114 -8.30 1.59 -12.01
N VAL A 115 -9.04 0.62 -11.50
CA VAL A 115 -8.50 -0.64 -11.00
C VAL A 115 -8.95 -1.76 -11.93
N GLU A 116 -8.01 -2.54 -12.38
CA GLU A 116 -8.26 -3.76 -13.14
C GLU A 116 -7.66 -4.94 -12.39
N HIS A 117 -8.43 -6.03 -12.31
CA HIS A 117 -7.99 -7.25 -11.67
C HIS A 117 -7.63 -8.27 -12.76
N ILE A 118 -6.43 -8.82 -12.64
CA ILE A 118 -5.88 -9.80 -13.58
C ILE A 118 -5.66 -11.12 -12.87
N GLU A 119 -5.76 -12.24 -13.60
CA GLU A 119 -5.52 -13.54 -13.02
C GLU A 119 -4.12 -13.63 -12.40
N SER A 120 -4.06 -14.08 -11.14
CA SER A 120 -2.83 -14.17 -10.36
C SER A 120 -1.84 -15.19 -10.94
N PHE A 121 -0.56 -15.00 -10.65
CA PHE A 121 0.53 -15.94 -10.96
C PHE A 121 0.74 -16.21 -12.46
N LYS A 122 0.29 -15.32 -13.35
CA LYS A 122 0.45 -15.42 -14.81
C LYS A 122 1.27 -14.24 -15.36
N PRO A 123 2.60 -14.38 -15.47
CA PRO A 123 3.46 -13.28 -15.87
C PRO A 123 3.21 -12.80 -17.31
N GLU A 124 2.89 -13.71 -18.24
CA GLU A 124 2.57 -13.36 -19.63
C GLU A 124 1.30 -12.48 -19.72
N LEU A 125 0.29 -12.82 -18.92
CA LEU A 125 -0.94 -12.04 -18.85
C LEU A 125 -0.68 -10.66 -18.24
N LEU A 126 0.09 -10.60 -17.14
CA LEU A 126 0.50 -9.32 -16.55
C LEU A 126 1.25 -8.45 -17.56
N ALA A 127 2.22 -9.02 -18.28
CA ALA A 127 2.97 -8.31 -19.30
C ALA A 127 2.08 -7.81 -20.46
N HIS A 128 1.11 -8.62 -20.88
CA HIS A 128 0.13 -8.22 -21.89
C HIS A 128 -0.70 -7.02 -21.42
N GLU A 129 -1.25 -7.12 -20.21
CA GLU A 129 -2.10 -6.07 -19.63
C GLU A 129 -1.34 -4.78 -19.34
N LEU A 130 -0.08 -4.85 -18.91
CA LEU A 130 0.80 -3.69 -18.76
C LEU A 130 0.96 -2.95 -20.09
N ARG A 131 1.23 -3.66 -21.19
CA ARG A 131 1.34 -3.06 -22.53
C ARG A 131 0.03 -2.48 -23.02
N ARG A 132 -1.10 -3.14 -22.71
CA ARG A 132 -2.45 -2.68 -23.07
C ARG A 132 -2.83 -1.40 -22.32
N ILE A 133 -2.82 -1.46 -20.99
CA ILE A 133 -3.25 -0.32 -20.14
C ILE A 133 -2.37 0.91 -20.35
N GLY A 134 -1.07 0.71 -20.58
CA GLY A 134 -0.12 1.78 -20.85
C GLY A 134 -0.39 2.56 -22.16
N ARG A 135 -1.33 2.14 -23.02
CA ARG A 135 -1.79 2.93 -24.17
C ARG A 135 -2.91 3.91 -23.79
N GLU A 136 -3.53 3.72 -22.64
CA GLU A 136 -4.77 4.39 -22.25
C GLU A 136 -4.58 5.31 -21.03
N VAL A 137 -3.49 5.15 -20.28
CA VAL A 137 -3.23 5.88 -19.03
C VAL A 137 -1.91 6.65 -19.09
N ASP A 138 -1.71 7.53 -18.13
CA ASP A 138 -0.54 8.39 -18.02
C ASP A 138 0.49 7.83 -17.01
N GLY A 139 0.11 6.82 -16.23
CA GLY A 139 0.96 6.09 -15.31
C GLY A 139 0.32 4.79 -14.86
N VAL A 140 1.12 3.78 -14.55
CA VAL A 140 0.66 2.44 -14.15
C VAL A 140 1.22 2.08 -12.78
N ALA A 141 0.36 1.63 -11.87
CA ALA A 141 0.76 1.02 -10.61
C ALA A 141 0.31 -0.46 -10.60
N PHE A 142 1.18 -1.39 -10.23
CA PHE A 142 0.87 -2.81 -10.34
C PHE A 142 1.64 -3.67 -9.33
N MET A 143 1.08 -4.82 -8.99
CA MET A 143 1.81 -5.83 -8.21
C MET A 143 2.64 -6.69 -9.16
N ALA A 144 3.96 -6.66 -9.00
CA ALA A 144 4.88 -7.29 -9.94
C ALA A 144 5.10 -8.78 -9.65
N LEU A 145 5.22 -9.55 -10.74
CA LEU A 145 5.79 -10.89 -10.75
C LEU A 145 7.25 -10.81 -11.24
N GLU A 146 8.16 -11.51 -10.59
CA GLU A 146 9.57 -11.58 -10.98
C GLU A 146 9.73 -12.49 -12.19
N HIS A 147 9.60 -11.92 -13.40
CA HIS A 147 9.68 -12.67 -14.66
C HIS A 147 10.25 -11.80 -15.80
N PRO A 148 11.07 -12.35 -16.72
CA PRO A 148 11.65 -11.58 -17.83
C PRO A 148 10.63 -10.84 -18.69
N THR A 149 9.48 -11.47 -19.05
CA THR A 149 8.45 -10.84 -19.89
C THR A 149 7.79 -9.65 -19.20
N VAL A 150 7.70 -9.67 -17.86
CA VAL A 150 7.19 -8.53 -17.06
C VAL A 150 8.21 -7.39 -17.06
N ARG A 151 9.52 -7.69 -16.91
CA ARG A 151 10.59 -6.69 -17.03
C ARG A 151 10.53 -5.97 -18.37
N GLU A 152 10.51 -6.73 -19.47
CA GLU A 152 10.37 -6.18 -20.82
C GLU A 152 9.12 -5.29 -20.98
N ALA A 153 8.00 -5.67 -20.38
CA ALA A 153 6.79 -4.84 -20.43
C ALA A 153 6.93 -3.53 -19.65
N VAL A 154 7.61 -3.56 -18.50
CA VAL A 154 7.91 -2.36 -17.69
C VAL A 154 8.86 -1.42 -18.43
N ASP A 155 9.91 -1.96 -19.04
CA ASP A 155 10.88 -1.16 -19.81
C ASP A 155 10.22 -0.55 -21.04
N ALA A 156 9.37 -1.28 -21.74
CA ALA A 156 8.58 -0.77 -22.87
C ALA A 156 7.58 0.33 -22.46
N LEU A 157 7.05 0.32 -21.23
CA LEU A 157 6.27 1.44 -20.70
C LEU A 157 7.13 2.70 -20.53
N ALA A 158 8.32 2.53 -19.94
CA ALA A 158 9.25 3.63 -19.71
C ALA A 158 9.72 4.27 -21.03
N GLU A 159 10.06 3.47 -22.05
CA GLU A 159 10.42 3.94 -23.39
C GLU A 159 9.32 4.79 -24.05
N ARG A 160 8.07 4.51 -23.72
CA ARG A 160 6.90 5.27 -24.19
C ARG A 160 6.56 6.49 -23.31
N GLY A 161 7.35 6.77 -22.28
CA GLY A 161 7.11 7.85 -21.34
C GLY A 161 5.95 7.60 -20.37
N VAL A 162 5.55 6.34 -20.17
CA VAL A 162 4.52 5.94 -19.20
C VAL A 162 5.22 5.40 -17.95
N PRO A 163 5.35 6.20 -16.88
CA PRO A 163 5.99 5.75 -15.66
C PRO A 163 5.20 4.63 -15.00
N SER A 164 5.92 3.68 -14.42
CA SER A 164 5.35 2.57 -13.67
C SER A 164 5.83 2.55 -12.23
N VAL A 165 4.94 2.16 -11.32
CA VAL A 165 5.19 2.00 -9.87
C VAL A 165 4.79 0.59 -9.47
N THR A 166 5.69 -0.14 -8.82
CA THR A 166 5.36 -1.47 -8.29
C THR A 166 4.75 -1.34 -6.89
N LEU A 167 3.77 -2.19 -6.59
CA LEU A 167 3.01 -2.22 -5.33
C LEU A 167 3.19 -3.57 -4.63
N ILE A 168 3.38 -3.58 -3.32
CA ILE A 168 3.38 -4.78 -2.45
C ILE A 168 4.51 -5.75 -2.79
N SER A 169 4.65 -6.16 -4.06
CA SER A 169 5.75 -6.95 -4.60
C SER A 169 6.47 -6.19 -5.69
N ASP A 170 7.78 -6.16 -5.59
CA ASP A 170 8.66 -5.44 -6.50
C ASP A 170 9.19 -6.35 -7.64
N ILE A 171 9.87 -5.74 -8.60
CA ILE A 171 10.63 -6.42 -9.66
C ILE A 171 12.00 -5.74 -9.82
N ALA A 172 13.05 -6.56 -9.92
CA ALA A 172 14.42 -6.06 -10.04
C ALA A 172 14.79 -5.69 -11.48
N ASN A 173 15.81 -4.84 -11.61
CA ASN A 173 16.48 -4.56 -12.88
C ASN A 173 15.50 -4.10 -13.98
N THR A 174 14.66 -3.11 -13.68
CA THR A 174 13.71 -2.50 -14.63
C THR A 174 13.73 -0.99 -14.51
N ALA A 175 13.20 -0.33 -15.54
CA ALA A 175 13.02 1.12 -15.59
C ALA A 175 11.77 1.62 -14.82
N ARG A 176 11.25 0.85 -13.84
CA ARG A 176 10.16 1.33 -12.97
C ARG A 176 10.59 2.56 -12.19
N ALA A 177 9.68 3.51 -12.00
CA ALA A 177 9.96 4.76 -11.32
C ALA A 177 10.15 4.60 -9.81
N ALA A 178 9.37 3.72 -9.16
CA ALA A 178 9.44 3.49 -7.72
C ALA A 178 8.77 2.18 -7.31
N TYR A 179 9.04 1.76 -6.06
CA TYR A 179 8.35 0.70 -5.34
C TYR A 179 7.60 1.28 -4.14
N VAL A 180 6.37 0.86 -3.93
CA VAL A 180 5.52 1.20 -2.78
C VAL A 180 5.07 -0.07 -2.08
N GLY A 181 5.69 -0.35 -0.95
CA GLY A 181 5.40 -1.51 -0.13
C GLY A 181 6.33 -1.58 1.08
N LEU A 182 6.17 -2.63 1.87
CA LEU A 182 7.01 -2.91 3.01
C LEU A 182 8.46 -3.24 2.60
N ASP A 183 9.39 -3.08 3.52
CA ASP A 183 10.62 -3.87 3.51
C ASP A 183 10.26 -5.32 3.84
N ASN A 184 10.14 -6.14 2.80
CA ASN A 184 9.67 -7.51 2.93
C ASN A 184 10.68 -8.40 3.66
N ARG A 185 11.99 -8.11 3.56
CA ARG A 185 13.00 -8.83 4.33
C ARG A 185 12.87 -8.52 5.82
N ALA A 186 12.67 -7.24 6.18
CA ALA A 186 12.41 -6.86 7.57
C ALA A 186 11.10 -7.45 8.09
N ALA A 187 10.05 -7.53 7.24
CA ALA A 187 8.77 -8.16 7.60
C ALA A 187 8.92 -9.66 7.90
N GLY A 188 9.72 -10.38 7.09
CA GLY A 188 10.04 -11.79 7.36
C GLY A 188 10.82 -11.98 8.65
N ARG A 189 11.83 -11.14 8.92
CA ARG A 189 12.56 -11.13 10.20
C ARG A 189 11.64 -10.84 11.38
N THR A 190 10.70 -9.90 11.22
CA THR A 190 9.69 -9.57 12.24
C THR A 190 8.79 -10.76 12.55
N ALA A 191 8.31 -11.48 11.51
CA ALA A 191 7.51 -12.69 11.69
C ALA A 191 8.28 -13.77 12.46
N GLY A 192 9.52 -14.02 12.08
CA GLY A 192 10.40 -14.97 12.78
C GLY A 192 10.63 -14.58 14.24
N GLN A 193 10.88 -13.29 14.51
CA GLN A 193 11.06 -12.76 15.86
C GLN A 193 9.80 -12.98 16.72
N LEU A 194 8.62 -12.69 16.20
CA LEU A 194 7.36 -12.91 16.92
C LEU A 194 7.17 -14.39 17.23
N ILE A 195 7.31 -15.27 16.24
CA ILE A 195 7.17 -16.71 16.40
C ILE A 195 8.17 -17.23 17.44
N ALA A 196 9.44 -16.87 17.34
CA ALA A 196 10.45 -17.33 18.29
C ALA A 196 10.15 -16.87 19.72
N ARG A 197 9.70 -15.63 19.89
CA ARG A 197 9.37 -15.07 21.22
C ARG A 197 8.13 -15.71 21.82
N PHE A 198 7.12 -16.02 21.02
CA PHE A 198 5.89 -16.67 21.49
C PHE A 198 6.13 -18.17 21.80
N ILE A 199 6.95 -18.86 21.02
CA ILE A 199 7.37 -20.24 21.34
C ILE A 199 8.20 -20.30 22.63
N GLY A 200 9.01 -19.28 22.90
CA GLY A 200 9.93 -19.25 24.04
C GLY A 200 11.24 -20.03 23.79
N PRO A 201 12.14 -20.07 24.79
CA PRO A 201 13.49 -20.63 24.67
C PRO A 201 13.48 -22.16 24.71
N ARG A 202 13.05 -22.81 23.62
CA ARG A 202 13.03 -24.27 23.49
C ARG A 202 13.36 -24.71 22.08
N ARG A 203 13.78 -25.96 21.93
CA ARG A 203 13.86 -26.61 20.61
C ARG A 203 12.46 -26.72 20.02
N ALA A 204 12.31 -26.29 18.78
CA ALA A 204 11.03 -26.27 18.12
C ALA A 204 11.17 -26.43 16.60
N LYS A 205 10.06 -26.72 15.94
CA LYS A 205 9.95 -26.72 14.47
C LYS A 205 8.94 -25.67 14.05
N VAL A 206 9.27 -24.95 12.98
CA VAL A 206 8.40 -23.96 12.36
C VAL A 206 8.32 -24.16 10.86
N ALA A 207 7.22 -23.83 10.24
CA ALA A 207 7.00 -23.96 8.80
C ALA A 207 6.49 -22.66 8.19
N MET A 208 6.63 -22.56 6.86
CA MET A 208 6.13 -21.43 6.08
C MET A 208 5.11 -21.88 5.03
N ILE A 209 4.09 -21.03 4.81
CA ILE A 209 3.14 -21.20 3.71
C ILE A 209 3.09 -19.88 2.93
N ALA A 210 3.49 -19.91 1.67
CA ALA A 210 3.52 -18.75 0.77
C ALA A 210 2.40 -18.81 -0.27
N GLY A 211 2.03 -17.67 -0.84
CA GLY A 211 1.21 -17.65 -2.03
C GLY A 211 1.99 -18.23 -3.21
N SER A 212 3.02 -17.55 -3.65
CA SER A 212 4.01 -18.06 -4.62
C SER A 212 5.32 -17.30 -4.49
N LEU A 213 6.44 -18.00 -4.68
CA LEU A 213 7.79 -17.41 -4.75
C LEU A 213 8.05 -16.64 -6.05
N SER A 214 7.13 -16.69 -7.01
CA SER A 214 7.14 -15.77 -8.17
C SER A 214 6.89 -14.31 -7.78
N TYR A 215 6.37 -14.06 -6.58
CA TYR A 215 6.33 -12.72 -5.98
C TYR A 215 7.59 -12.50 -5.15
N ARG A 216 8.41 -11.56 -5.57
CA ARG A 216 9.63 -11.15 -4.86
C ARG A 216 9.37 -10.82 -3.37
N ALA A 217 8.20 -10.24 -3.06
CA ALA A 217 7.80 -9.99 -1.68
C ALA A 217 7.78 -11.26 -0.83
N HIS A 218 7.34 -12.40 -1.39
CA HIS A 218 7.30 -13.68 -0.68
C HIS A 218 8.69 -14.27 -0.51
N GLU A 219 9.52 -14.21 -1.54
CA GLU A 219 10.92 -14.62 -1.50
C GLU A 219 11.71 -13.81 -0.45
N GLU A 220 11.57 -12.49 -0.45
CA GLU A 220 12.25 -11.62 0.51
C GLU A 220 11.78 -11.88 1.96
N ARG A 221 10.48 -12.17 2.18
CA ARG A 221 9.95 -12.55 3.49
C ARG A 221 10.50 -13.89 3.95
N GLU A 222 10.55 -14.89 3.07
CA GLU A 222 11.19 -16.18 3.32
C GLU A 222 12.65 -15.98 3.73
N MET A 223 13.44 -15.26 2.93
CA MET A 223 14.85 -15.00 3.22
C MET A 223 15.03 -14.31 4.58
N GLY A 224 14.21 -13.29 4.88
CA GLY A 224 14.27 -12.60 6.17
C GLY A 224 13.97 -13.52 7.35
N PHE A 225 13.00 -14.40 7.20
CA PHE A 225 12.60 -15.38 8.21
C PHE A 225 13.71 -16.41 8.46
N LEU A 226 14.26 -17.02 7.41
CA LEU A 226 15.33 -18.00 7.50
C LEU A 226 16.57 -17.40 8.16
N HIS A 227 17.03 -16.25 7.69
CA HIS A 227 18.23 -15.60 8.24
C HIS A 227 18.08 -15.26 9.73
N LEU A 228 16.87 -14.89 10.19
CA LEU A 228 16.67 -14.63 11.62
C LEU A 228 16.91 -15.87 12.47
N PHE A 229 16.37 -17.03 12.04
CA PHE A 229 16.54 -18.27 12.79
C PHE A 229 17.99 -18.75 12.77
N GLU A 230 18.67 -18.66 11.64
CA GLU A 230 20.10 -18.99 11.53
C GLU A 230 20.97 -18.13 12.44
N GLU A 231 20.68 -16.82 12.52
CA GLU A 231 21.47 -15.86 13.31
C GLU A 231 21.18 -15.92 14.81
N LEU A 232 19.91 -16.00 15.21
CA LEU A 232 19.48 -15.71 16.58
C LEU A 232 18.80 -16.88 17.30
N TYR A 233 18.26 -17.85 16.57
CA TYR A 233 17.47 -18.96 17.14
C TYR A 233 17.81 -20.32 16.53
N PRO A 234 19.09 -20.76 16.57
CA PRO A 234 19.53 -21.99 15.91
C PRO A 234 18.85 -23.25 16.45
N GLU A 235 18.25 -23.19 17.63
CA GLU A 235 17.48 -24.30 18.23
C GLU A 235 16.09 -24.48 17.59
N ILE A 236 15.59 -23.48 16.84
CA ILE A 236 14.33 -23.57 16.12
C ILE A 236 14.60 -23.93 14.67
N LYS A 237 14.12 -25.10 14.24
CA LYS A 237 14.34 -25.59 12.89
C LYS A 237 13.19 -25.20 11.96
N VAL A 238 13.51 -24.54 10.86
CA VAL A 238 12.56 -24.33 9.77
C VAL A 238 12.46 -25.63 8.95
N VAL A 239 11.28 -26.28 8.97
CA VAL A 239 11.08 -27.59 8.34
C VAL A 239 10.58 -27.52 6.90
N GLY A 240 10.40 -26.33 6.37
CA GLY A 240 10.14 -26.08 4.96
C GLY A 240 9.13 -25.00 4.66
N LEU A 241 9.02 -24.73 3.36
CA LEU A 241 8.03 -23.83 2.78
C LEU A 241 7.08 -24.65 1.89
N ARG A 242 5.80 -24.22 1.85
CA ARG A 242 4.79 -24.75 0.92
C ARG A 242 4.16 -23.60 0.15
N GLU A 243 3.94 -23.78 -1.14
CA GLU A 243 3.19 -22.81 -1.95
C GLU A 243 1.70 -23.15 -1.98
N GLY A 244 0.89 -22.27 -1.41
CA GLY A 244 -0.56 -22.41 -1.29
C GLY A 244 -1.36 -21.63 -2.34
N HIS A 245 -0.73 -20.70 -3.08
CA HIS A 245 -1.34 -19.86 -4.12
C HIS A 245 -2.52 -19.01 -3.57
N ASP A 246 -2.42 -18.58 -2.32
CA ASP A 246 -3.47 -17.86 -1.60
C ASP A 246 -4.83 -18.60 -1.56
N ASP A 247 -4.82 -19.92 -1.82
CA ASP A 247 -6.00 -20.77 -1.86
C ASP A 247 -6.25 -21.41 -0.49
N GLU A 248 -7.43 -21.17 0.08
CA GLU A 248 -7.84 -21.70 1.39
C GLU A 248 -7.78 -23.22 1.45
N ALA A 249 -8.33 -23.91 0.43
CA ALA A 249 -8.38 -25.37 0.44
C ALA A 249 -6.99 -25.99 0.29
N LYS A 250 -6.10 -25.36 -0.49
CA LYS A 250 -4.73 -25.78 -0.65
C LYS A 250 -3.94 -25.56 0.65
N ASN A 251 -4.06 -24.38 1.28
CA ASN A 251 -3.44 -24.08 2.56
C ASN A 251 -3.90 -25.04 3.65
N TYR A 252 -5.18 -25.39 3.69
CA TYR A 252 -5.72 -26.39 4.58
C TYR A 252 -5.01 -27.76 4.40
N ARG A 253 -4.93 -28.26 3.15
CA ARG A 253 -4.26 -29.54 2.86
C ARG A 253 -2.78 -29.51 3.22
N GLN A 254 -2.09 -28.41 2.89
CA GLN A 254 -0.66 -28.23 3.21
C GLN A 254 -0.44 -28.23 4.73
N THR A 255 -1.28 -27.55 5.48
CA THR A 255 -1.20 -27.50 6.95
C THR A 255 -1.45 -28.88 7.56
N LYS A 256 -2.46 -29.61 7.10
CA LYS A 256 -2.71 -31.01 7.54
C LYS A 256 -1.50 -31.91 7.29
N THR A 257 -0.87 -31.78 6.13
CA THR A 257 0.34 -32.53 5.78
C THR A 257 1.50 -32.15 6.70
N LEU A 258 1.73 -30.86 6.95
CA LEU A 258 2.77 -30.40 7.87
C LEU A 258 2.59 -30.92 9.29
N LEU A 259 1.36 -30.88 9.81
CA LEU A 259 1.03 -31.41 11.15
C LEU A 259 1.25 -32.93 11.25
N GLY A 260 0.93 -33.67 10.18
CA GLY A 260 1.17 -35.11 10.12
C GLY A 260 2.65 -35.47 10.04
N GLN A 261 3.44 -34.71 9.28
CA GLN A 261 4.90 -34.91 9.13
C GLN A 261 5.69 -34.42 10.35
N HIS A 262 5.18 -33.42 11.05
CA HIS A 262 5.81 -32.75 12.19
C HIS A 262 4.79 -32.59 13.34
N PRO A 263 4.51 -33.67 14.11
CA PRO A 263 3.60 -33.58 15.25
C PRO A 263 4.05 -32.58 16.32
N ASP A 264 5.35 -32.26 16.34
CA ASP A 264 6.00 -31.28 17.22
C ASP A 264 6.12 -29.87 16.59
N LEU A 265 5.37 -29.59 15.50
CA LEU A 265 5.35 -28.27 14.88
C LEU A 265 4.84 -27.24 15.90
N ALA A 266 5.59 -26.17 16.12
CA ALA A 266 5.31 -25.15 17.14
C ALA A 266 4.96 -23.77 16.54
N GLY A 267 5.19 -23.56 15.25
CA GLY A 267 4.84 -22.30 14.62
C GLY A 267 4.62 -22.41 13.11
N ILE A 268 3.73 -21.57 12.59
CA ILE A 268 3.45 -21.41 11.15
C ILE A 268 3.52 -19.94 10.80
N TYR A 269 4.31 -19.63 9.76
CA TYR A 269 4.33 -18.32 9.13
C TYR A 269 3.56 -18.36 7.80
N ASN A 270 2.42 -17.67 7.72
CA ASN A 270 1.70 -17.47 6.46
C ASN A 270 2.24 -16.22 5.76
N ILE A 271 3.05 -16.40 4.73
CA ILE A 271 3.68 -15.34 3.95
C ILE A 271 2.68 -14.65 3.01
N GLY A 272 1.67 -15.40 2.54
CA GLY A 272 0.68 -14.96 1.56
C GLY A 272 -0.74 -14.81 2.13
N GLY A 273 -1.75 -15.08 1.28
CA GLY A 273 -3.17 -15.10 1.62
C GLY A 273 -3.69 -16.47 2.06
N GLY A 274 -5.02 -16.59 2.20
CA GLY A 274 -5.73 -17.83 2.57
C GLY A 274 -5.45 -18.34 3.99
N PRO A 275 -5.35 -17.46 5.02
CA PRO A 275 -5.09 -17.89 6.40
C PRO A 275 -6.19 -18.76 6.98
N GLU A 276 -7.41 -18.67 6.45
CA GLU A 276 -8.57 -19.43 6.91
C GLU A 276 -8.34 -20.93 6.79
N GLY A 277 -7.68 -21.38 5.73
CA GLY A 277 -7.34 -22.78 5.52
C GLY A 277 -6.37 -23.32 6.58
N ILE A 278 -5.38 -22.52 6.95
CA ILE A 278 -4.42 -22.84 8.01
C ILE A 278 -5.15 -22.92 9.34
N ALA A 279 -5.94 -21.89 9.66
CA ALA A 279 -6.69 -21.81 10.90
C ALA A 279 -7.66 -22.99 11.07
N ARG A 280 -8.39 -23.35 10.00
CA ARG A 280 -9.28 -24.51 10.01
C ARG A 280 -8.53 -25.81 10.30
N ALA A 281 -7.39 -26.03 9.67
CA ALA A 281 -6.57 -27.22 9.89
C ALA A 281 -6.05 -27.32 11.33
N LEU A 282 -5.61 -26.19 11.90
CA LEU A 282 -5.16 -26.11 13.30
C LEU A 282 -6.29 -26.41 14.27
N LYS A 283 -7.48 -25.82 14.08
CA LYS A 283 -8.67 -26.06 14.91
C LYS A 283 -9.13 -27.51 14.89
N GLU A 284 -9.26 -28.10 13.69
CA GLU A 284 -9.67 -29.52 13.54
C GLU A 284 -8.66 -30.50 14.11
N ALA A 285 -7.36 -30.13 14.12
CA ALA A 285 -6.33 -30.96 14.72
C ALA A 285 -6.16 -30.72 16.25
N GLY A 286 -6.91 -29.79 16.84
CA GLY A 286 -6.74 -29.38 18.23
C GLY A 286 -5.38 -28.76 18.55
N ARG A 287 -4.76 -28.12 17.55
CA ARG A 287 -3.40 -27.57 17.59
C ARG A 287 -3.37 -26.06 17.66
N GLN A 288 -4.21 -25.46 18.53
CA GLN A 288 -4.18 -24.02 18.82
C GLN A 288 -2.95 -23.59 19.64
N ASP A 289 -2.12 -24.54 20.06
CA ASP A 289 -0.79 -24.32 20.64
C ASP A 289 0.28 -23.90 19.62
N VAL A 290 0.01 -24.07 18.32
CA VAL A 290 0.91 -23.67 17.24
C VAL A 290 0.82 -22.17 17.02
N VAL A 291 1.91 -21.46 17.27
CA VAL A 291 2.00 -20.01 17.01
C VAL A 291 1.76 -19.70 15.53
N PHE A 292 0.76 -18.88 15.25
CA PHE A 292 0.38 -18.54 13.89
C PHE A 292 0.50 -17.06 13.62
N VAL A 293 1.45 -16.70 12.73
CA VAL A 293 1.70 -15.31 12.28
C VAL A 293 1.45 -15.22 10.78
N GLY A 294 0.79 -14.15 10.34
CA GLY A 294 0.51 -13.94 8.92
C GLY A 294 0.55 -12.47 8.50
N HIS A 295 0.10 -12.22 7.27
CA HIS A 295 0.10 -10.90 6.67
C HIS A 295 -1.29 -10.38 6.32
N GLY A 296 -1.42 -9.02 6.37
CA GLY A 296 -2.60 -8.28 5.94
C GLY A 296 -3.74 -8.32 6.94
N LEU A 297 -4.06 -7.15 7.52
CA LEU A 297 -5.22 -7.02 8.39
C LEU A 297 -6.49 -6.94 7.52
N THR A 298 -7.28 -8.00 7.55
CA THR A 298 -8.55 -8.17 6.84
C THR A 298 -9.65 -8.56 7.83
N PRO A 299 -10.93 -8.55 7.46
CA PRO A 299 -11.99 -9.07 8.34
C PRO A 299 -11.71 -10.49 8.81
N GLU A 300 -11.16 -11.36 7.95
CA GLU A 300 -10.84 -12.74 8.24
C GLU A 300 -9.70 -12.85 9.25
N THR A 301 -8.55 -12.20 9.00
CA THR A 301 -7.42 -12.23 9.96
C THR A 301 -7.76 -11.54 11.27
N ARG A 302 -8.61 -10.49 11.23
CA ARG A 302 -9.18 -9.89 12.45
C ARG A 302 -9.98 -10.91 13.25
N GLY A 303 -10.85 -11.70 12.59
CA GLY A 303 -11.61 -12.76 13.23
C GLY A 303 -10.70 -13.80 13.89
N LEU A 304 -9.62 -14.20 13.21
CA LEU A 304 -8.65 -15.17 13.73
C LEU A 304 -7.80 -14.64 14.89
N LEU A 305 -7.54 -13.33 14.94
CA LEU A 305 -6.92 -12.69 16.11
C LEU A 305 -7.89 -12.68 17.30
N VAL A 306 -9.16 -12.34 17.06
CA VAL A 306 -10.18 -12.25 18.12
C VAL A 306 -10.44 -13.62 18.75
N ASP A 307 -10.52 -14.68 17.96
CA ASP A 307 -10.77 -16.04 18.46
C ASP A 307 -9.50 -16.76 18.97
N GLY A 308 -8.32 -16.09 18.85
CA GLY A 308 -7.05 -16.61 19.35
C GLY A 308 -6.42 -17.72 18.51
N THR A 309 -6.89 -17.94 17.27
CA THR A 309 -6.26 -18.89 16.35
C THR A 309 -5.00 -18.33 15.70
N MET A 310 -4.96 -17.01 15.51
CA MET A 310 -3.80 -16.27 15.00
C MET A 310 -3.25 -15.39 16.11
N ASP A 311 -1.93 -15.37 16.28
CA ASP A 311 -1.25 -14.62 17.34
C ASP A 311 -0.89 -13.20 16.91
N ALA A 312 -0.48 -13.02 15.65
CA ALA A 312 -0.11 -11.71 15.13
C ALA A 312 -0.33 -11.59 13.62
N VAL A 313 -0.64 -10.38 13.19
CA VAL A 313 -0.71 -9.99 11.78
C VAL A 313 0.28 -8.85 11.52
N ILE A 314 1.14 -9.05 10.53
CA ILE A 314 2.00 -8.01 9.99
C ILE A 314 1.26 -7.34 8.83
N THR A 315 1.09 -6.03 8.89
CA THR A 315 0.31 -5.31 7.88
C THR A 315 0.93 -3.96 7.50
N GLN A 316 0.34 -3.33 6.53
CA GLN A 316 0.57 -1.94 6.13
C GLN A 316 -0.79 -1.28 5.85
N GLN A 317 -0.85 0.03 5.99
CA GLN A 317 -2.09 0.77 5.74
C GLN A 317 -2.36 0.87 4.24
N PRO A 318 -3.52 0.38 3.72
CA PRO A 318 -3.85 0.47 2.30
C PRO A 318 -3.93 1.92 1.80
N LEU A 319 -4.45 2.84 2.64
CA LEU A 319 -4.53 4.26 2.32
C LEU A 319 -3.13 4.89 2.17
N ALA A 320 -2.19 4.54 3.05
CA ALA A 320 -0.80 5.01 2.94
C ALA A 320 -0.16 4.54 1.63
N THR A 321 -0.43 3.29 1.20
CA THR A 321 0.02 2.76 -0.10
C THR A 321 -0.53 3.58 -1.26
N LEU A 322 -1.84 3.89 -1.27
CA LEU A 322 -2.46 4.74 -2.30
C LEU A 322 -1.85 6.13 -2.31
N MET A 323 -1.74 6.78 -1.13
CA MET A 323 -1.22 8.15 -1.05
C MET A 323 0.26 8.25 -1.42
N SER A 324 1.07 7.24 -1.14
CA SER A 324 2.46 7.17 -1.63
C SER A 324 2.51 7.09 -3.16
N CYS A 325 1.63 6.32 -3.80
CA CYS A 325 1.52 6.30 -5.27
C CYS A 325 1.12 7.66 -5.82
N VAL A 326 0.12 8.32 -5.22
CA VAL A 326 -0.32 9.67 -5.61
C VAL A 326 0.83 10.67 -5.54
N ALA A 327 1.59 10.66 -4.45
CA ALA A 327 2.75 11.53 -4.27
C ALA A 327 3.84 11.27 -5.33
N ILE A 328 4.14 9.99 -5.62
CA ILE A 328 5.10 9.60 -6.65
C ILE A 328 4.69 10.11 -8.03
N PHE A 329 3.44 9.87 -8.44
CA PHE A 329 2.96 10.33 -9.75
C PHE A 329 2.86 11.86 -9.84
N ALA A 330 2.55 12.55 -8.73
CA ALA A 330 2.61 14.01 -8.66
C ALA A 330 4.04 14.53 -8.83
N ASN A 331 5.03 13.90 -8.19
CA ASN A 331 6.44 14.23 -8.35
C ASN A 331 6.90 14.06 -9.79
N LEU A 332 6.60 12.91 -10.39
CA LEU A 332 6.96 12.62 -11.79
C LEU A 332 6.34 13.62 -12.77
N ARG A 333 5.06 13.98 -12.57
CA ARG A 333 4.38 15.02 -13.37
C ARG A 333 5.04 16.38 -13.24
N ALA A 334 5.59 16.69 -12.07
CA ALA A 334 6.28 17.94 -11.78
C ALA A 334 7.78 17.91 -12.19
N GLY A 335 8.26 16.83 -12.82
CA GLY A 335 9.67 16.65 -13.18
C GLY A 335 10.60 16.47 -11.98
N ARG A 336 10.07 16.05 -10.82
CA ARG A 336 10.84 15.80 -9.60
C ARG A 336 11.21 14.32 -9.47
N PRO A 337 12.23 13.98 -8.65
CA PRO A 337 12.53 12.58 -8.31
C PRO A 337 11.29 11.87 -7.75
N ALA A 338 11.00 10.67 -8.26
CA ALA A 338 9.77 9.92 -7.94
C ALA A 338 9.50 9.79 -6.42
N ALA A 339 10.52 9.43 -5.64
CA ALA A 339 10.40 9.18 -4.20
C ALA A 339 10.64 10.42 -3.32
N GLU A 340 10.78 11.62 -3.90
CA GLU A 340 11.04 12.83 -3.13
C GLU A 340 9.90 13.14 -2.16
N GLY A 341 10.24 13.23 -0.85
CA GLY A 341 9.25 13.51 0.20
C GLY A 341 8.17 12.43 0.39
N THR A 342 8.30 11.28 -0.25
CA THR A 342 7.32 10.20 -0.16
C THR A 342 7.64 9.28 1.02
N ALA A 343 6.69 9.11 1.94
CA ALA A 343 6.82 8.15 3.02
C ALA A 343 6.68 6.71 2.47
N ARG A 344 7.57 5.81 2.90
CA ARG A 344 7.38 4.38 2.65
C ARG A 344 6.35 3.82 3.63
N PRO A 345 5.46 2.91 3.21
CA PRO A 345 4.60 2.20 4.14
C PRO A 345 5.43 1.51 5.24
N GLY A 346 5.09 1.76 6.50
CA GLY A 346 5.72 1.12 7.64
C GLY A 346 5.16 -0.26 7.92
N ILE A 347 5.94 -1.10 8.61
CA ILE A 347 5.48 -2.38 9.15
C ILE A 347 4.65 -2.07 10.40
N GLU A 348 3.40 -2.54 10.42
CA GLU A 348 2.53 -2.54 11.59
C GLU A 348 2.35 -3.97 12.09
N ILE A 349 2.44 -4.16 13.39
CA ILE A 349 2.18 -5.44 14.07
C ILE A 349 0.85 -5.29 14.78
N VAL A 350 -0.11 -6.13 14.41
CA VAL A 350 -1.43 -6.17 15.01
C VAL A 350 -1.59 -7.47 15.80
N LEU A 351 -1.89 -7.32 17.06
CA LEU A 351 -2.27 -8.35 18.00
C LEU A 351 -3.76 -8.18 18.33
N ARG A 352 -4.33 -9.12 19.04
CA ARG A 352 -5.71 -9.03 19.53
C ARG A 352 -5.96 -7.73 20.33
N GLU A 353 -4.99 -7.34 21.17
CA GLU A 353 -5.10 -6.24 22.12
C GLU A 353 -4.96 -4.85 21.51
N ASN A 354 -4.40 -4.73 20.30
CA ASN A 354 -4.26 -3.45 19.60
C ASN A 354 -5.03 -3.38 18.27
N LEU A 355 -6.06 -4.21 18.10
CA LEU A 355 -6.97 -4.17 16.95
C LEU A 355 -7.57 -2.77 16.80
N PRO A 356 -7.49 -2.16 15.58
CA PRO A 356 -8.07 -0.86 15.29
C PRO A 356 -9.61 -0.89 15.23
#